data_c2cf297e4fc2d8773c98654e01424c34
#
_entry.id   c2cf297e4fc2d8773c98654e01424c34
#
_cell.length_a   1.000
_cell.length_b   1.000
_cell.length_c   1.000
_cell.angle_alpha   90.00
_cell.angle_beta   90.00
_cell.angle_gamma   90.00
#
_symmetry.space_group_name_H-M   'P 1'
#
loop_
_entity.id
_entity.type
_entity.pdbx_description
1 polymer ?
#
loop_
_entity_poly.entity_id
_entity_poly.type
_entity_poly.pdbx_seq_one_letter_code
_entity_poly.pdbx_strand_id
1 'polypeptide(L)'
;MSSENFSEIRNQFISNKMGMTGIGILAVLVTISIYSIVSVPPETFQEWNNPGSWILYPKSAVPSWVNYFSTEKISEHKILDNPSISKDSNNELFLNSHQFALNFNYDTFPNDFIYIFSTKYQNAPLIELSVLRPDGIQLDLQRTSLPFRENDSTSEQKIFSTDYQIKKNLILQSDFFQYNIKNKSSEEIIFSQTQSDMPLKGNYVFFLNVYSVDELEIVDSKLVIGGKSYGVMGTDELRRDLAIGLVWGTPLALFIGIVVSVASVVMGLLYGVYAGFRGKKTDEVMMRFNDVIYALPALPFLIILSVTISNSIFVLIGFLMIFGWVGIAKVSRSMSLQIKTRGYVEAAKTMGQTNSKIIFKHMLPQLLPYAFASIAISVPAAITTEAGLSFLGLGDPSFPTWGQILHDASTFGAAARGLWWWILPPGIMIAVTGLAFVFIGNALDAIANPKLKR
;
A
#
# COMPACT_ATOMS: atom_id res chain seq x y z
N MET A 1 -32.90 -26.86 -5.34
CA MET A 1 -31.89 -27.74 -4.74
C MET A 1 -32.47 -28.25 -3.44
N SER A 2 -32.53 -29.55 -3.22
CA SER A 2 -32.92 -30.10 -1.94
C SER A 2 -31.80 -29.87 -0.91
N SER A 3 -32.15 -29.82 0.36
CA SER A 3 -31.16 -29.65 1.46
C SER A 3 -30.09 -30.77 1.45
N GLU A 4 -30.41 -31.92 0.95
CA GLU A 4 -29.51 -33.07 0.78
C GLU A 4 -28.38 -32.79 -0.22
N ASN A 5 -28.67 -32.19 -1.38
CA ASN A 5 -27.64 -31.84 -2.37
C ASN A 5 -26.63 -30.78 -1.81
N PHE A 6 -27.06 -29.85 -0.98
CA PHE A 6 -26.18 -28.86 -0.39
C PHE A 6 -25.24 -29.48 0.66
N SER A 7 -25.76 -30.40 1.46
CA SER A 7 -24.95 -31.12 2.47
C SER A 7 -23.88 -32.02 1.81
N GLU A 8 -24.21 -32.65 0.69
CA GLU A 8 -23.26 -33.45 -0.05
C GLU A 8 -22.14 -32.62 -0.70
N ILE A 9 -22.49 -31.49 -1.35
CA ILE A 9 -21.52 -30.53 -1.89
C ILE A 9 -20.57 -30.02 -0.78
N ARG A 10 -21.12 -29.63 0.37
CA ARG A 10 -20.33 -29.17 1.52
C ARG A 10 -19.36 -30.26 2.00
N ASN A 11 -19.82 -31.50 2.17
CA ASN A 11 -18.99 -32.59 2.65
C ASN A 11 -17.88 -32.95 1.65
N GLN A 12 -18.16 -32.91 0.35
CA GLN A 12 -17.16 -33.12 -0.71
C GLN A 12 -16.13 -31.98 -0.71
N PHE A 13 -16.57 -30.75 -0.49
CA PHE A 13 -15.65 -29.61 -0.41
C PHE A 13 -14.73 -29.70 0.81
N ILE A 14 -15.28 -30.00 2.00
CA ILE A 14 -14.51 -30.15 3.24
C ILE A 14 -13.48 -31.29 3.15
N SER A 15 -13.80 -32.37 2.38
CA SER A 15 -12.85 -33.45 2.16
C SER A 15 -11.71 -33.09 1.20
N ASN A 16 -11.84 -31.99 0.44
CA ASN A 16 -10.82 -31.54 -0.50
C ASN A 16 -9.76 -30.69 0.20
N LYS A 17 -8.55 -31.26 0.38
CA LYS A 17 -7.45 -30.57 1.09
C LYS A 17 -7.05 -29.24 0.44
N MET A 18 -7.03 -29.17 -0.91
CA MET A 18 -6.70 -27.91 -1.62
C MET A 18 -7.76 -26.83 -1.37
N GLY A 19 -9.04 -27.19 -1.46
CA GLY A 19 -10.13 -26.24 -1.17
C GLY A 19 -10.08 -25.73 0.27
N MET A 20 -9.80 -26.59 1.24
CA MET A 20 -9.66 -26.21 2.65
C MET A 20 -8.44 -25.31 2.88
N THR A 21 -7.31 -25.59 2.20
CA THR A 21 -6.14 -24.67 2.26
C THR A 21 -6.50 -23.30 1.69
N GLY A 22 -7.20 -23.24 0.55
CA GLY A 22 -7.66 -21.99 -0.05
C GLY A 22 -8.57 -21.19 0.88
N ILE A 23 -9.53 -21.85 1.55
CA ILE A 23 -10.39 -21.21 2.57
C ILE A 23 -9.55 -20.72 3.75
N GLY A 24 -8.58 -21.49 4.22
CA GLY A 24 -7.69 -21.07 5.31
C GLY A 24 -6.93 -19.78 4.99
N ILE A 25 -6.34 -19.71 3.79
CA ILE A 25 -5.66 -18.49 3.32
C ILE A 25 -6.65 -17.33 3.21
N LEU A 26 -7.82 -17.56 2.60
CA LEU A 26 -8.84 -16.52 2.47
C LEU A 26 -9.34 -16.02 3.83
N ALA A 27 -9.50 -16.89 4.81
CA ALA A 27 -9.88 -16.51 6.18
C ALA A 27 -8.82 -15.58 6.82
N VAL A 28 -7.54 -15.86 6.61
CA VAL A 28 -6.44 -14.97 7.05
C VAL A 28 -6.55 -13.61 6.36
N LEU A 29 -6.73 -13.57 5.03
CA LEU A 29 -6.87 -12.32 4.26
C LEU A 29 -8.09 -11.51 4.71
N VAL A 30 -9.23 -12.16 4.97
CA VAL A 30 -10.43 -11.50 5.51
C VAL A 30 -10.18 -10.96 6.91
N THR A 31 -9.46 -11.70 7.75
CA THR A 31 -9.08 -11.23 9.08
C THR A 31 -8.18 -9.99 9.00
N ILE A 32 -7.18 -10.00 8.11
CA ILE A 32 -6.33 -8.83 7.84
C ILE A 32 -7.18 -7.66 7.34
N SER A 33 -8.16 -7.90 6.46
CA SER A 33 -9.05 -6.86 5.94
C SER A 33 -9.91 -6.23 7.05
N ILE A 34 -10.49 -7.06 7.93
CA ILE A 34 -11.27 -6.58 9.08
C ILE A 34 -10.36 -5.78 10.04
N TYR A 35 -9.18 -6.31 10.34
CA TYR A 35 -8.20 -5.62 11.17
C TYR A 35 -7.83 -4.26 10.59
N SER A 36 -7.57 -4.19 9.28
CA SER A 36 -7.26 -2.93 8.58
C SER A 36 -8.36 -1.88 8.78
N ILE A 37 -9.61 -2.25 8.51
CA ILE A 37 -10.75 -1.33 8.56
C ILE A 37 -11.02 -0.85 10.01
N VAL A 38 -10.80 -1.73 10.99
CA VAL A 38 -11.12 -1.43 12.41
C VAL A 38 -9.97 -0.70 13.12
N SER A 39 -8.71 -1.09 12.84
CA SER A 39 -7.55 -0.64 13.61
C SER A 39 -6.77 0.52 12.98
N VAL A 40 -6.89 0.70 11.68
CA VAL A 40 -6.22 1.81 10.99
C VAL A 40 -7.27 2.89 10.66
N PRO A 41 -7.13 4.10 11.23
CA PRO A 41 -8.08 5.17 11.01
C PRO A 41 -8.26 5.50 9.52
N PRO A 42 -9.48 5.80 9.06
CA PRO A 42 -9.74 6.19 7.68
C PRO A 42 -8.96 7.44 7.24
N GLU A 43 -8.62 8.33 8.17
CA GLU A 43 -7.81 9.52 7.95
C GLU A 43 -6.40 9.15 7.45
N THR A 44 -5.77 8.13 8.03
CA THR A 44 -4.46 7.63 7.59
C THR A 44 -4.48 7.18 6.13
N PHE A 45 -5.58 6.59 5.70
CA PHE A 45 -5.78 6.19 4.31
C PHE A 45 -5.93 7.41 3.38
N GLN A 46 -6.72 8.41 3.77
CA GLN A 46 -6.88 9.64 3.00
C GLN A 46 -5.58 10.45 2.91
N GLU A 47 -4.75 10.37 3.96
CA GLU A 47 -3.46 11.04 4.04
C GLU A 47 -2.28 10.24 3.44
N TRP A 48 -2.56 9.08 2.83
CA TRP A 48 -1.51 8.22 2.26
C TRP A 48 -0.56 8.97 1.33
N ASN A 49 -1.09 9.89 0.51
CA ASN A 49 -0.31 10.71 -0.41
C ASN A 49 0.04 12.11 0.12
N ASN A 50 -0.26 12.41 1.38
CA ASN A 50 0.11 13.67 2.02
C ASN A 50 1.52 13.54 2.64
N PRO A 51 2.58 14.15 2.07
CA PRO A 51 3.94 14.02 2.61
C PRO A 51 4.07 14.54 4.04
N GLY A 52 3.21 15.47 4.45
CA GLY A 52 3.21 16.04 5.80
C GLY A 52 2.94 15.01 6.88
N SER A 53 2.08 14.05 6.61
CA SER A 53 1.67 13.00 7.57
C SER A 53 2.78 11.97 7.82
N TRP A 54 3.74 11.85 6.90
CA TRP A 54 4.83 10.86 6.96
C TRP A 54 6.19 11.47 7.31
N ILE A 55 6.24 12.77 7.64
CA ILE A 55 7.51 13.48 7.87
C ILE A 55 8.31 12.93 9.05
N LEU A 56 7.61 12.36 10.05
CA LEU A 56 8.21 11.75 11.22
C LEU A 56 8.80 10.36 10.96
N TYR A 57 8.59 9.77 9.80
CA TYR A 57 9.06 8.44 9.45
C TYR A 57 10.39 8.51 8.69
N PRO A 58 11.24 7.46 8.75
CA PRO A 58 12.49 7.43 8.03
C PRO A 58 12.27 7.17 6.54
N LYS A 59 13.22 7.59 5.72
CA LYS A 59 13.21 7.40 4.28
C LYS A 59 13.85 6.08 3.89
N SER A 60 13.18 5.26 3.07
CA SER A 60 13.71 4.00 2.52
C SER A 60 14.36 3.08 3.57
N ALA A 61 13.76 2.99 4.76
CA ALA A 61 14.27 2.16 5.84
C ALA A 61 13.89 0.69 5.66
N VAL A 62 14.84 -0.21 5.94
CA VAL A 62 14.56 -1.66 5.93
C VAL A 62 13.68 -2.05 7.14
N PRO A 63 12.98 -3.20 7.11
CA PRO A 63 12.29 -3.72 8.29
C PRO A 63 13.23 -3.91 9.49
N SER A 64 12.79 -3.52 10.70
CA SER A 64 13.63 -3.58 11.92
C SER A 64 14.14 -4.99 12.26
N TRP A 65 13.36 -6.03 11.92
CA TRP A 65 13.75 -7.42 12.18
C TRP A 65 14.97 -7.87 11.36
N VAL A 66 15.35 -7.15 10.30
CA VAL A 66 16.57 -7.43 9.53
C VAL A 66 17.81 -7.30 10.41
N ASN A 67 17.79 -6.44 11.43
CA ASN A 67 18.86 -6.29 12.40
C ASN A 67 19.18 -7.59 13.18
N TYR A 68 18.22 -8.51 13.33
CA TYR A 68 18.48 -9.79 13.98
C TYR A 68 19.31 -10.76 13.14
N PHE A 69 19.37 -10.55 11.82
CA PHE A 69 20.08 -11.41 10.87
C PHE A 69 21.29 -10.70 10.23
N SER A 70 21.45 -9.39 10.48
CA SER A 70 22.55 -8.61 9.96
C SER A 70 23.78 -8.75 10.83
N THR A 71 24.97 -8.85 10.23
CA THR A 71 26.26 -8.80 10.92
C THR A 71 26.59 -7.39 11.39
N GLU A 72 26.12 -6.37 10.67
CA GLU A 72 26.26 -4.96 11.02
C GLU A 72 24.97 -4.45 11.67
N LYS A 73 25.10 -3.70 12.75
CA LYS A 73 23.97 -3.12 13.44
C LYS A 73 23.48 -1.89 12.70
N ILE A 74 22.37 -2.05 11.97
CA ILE A 74 21.76 -0.99 11.16
C ILE A 74 21.13 0.05 12.08
N SER A 75 21.32 1.36 11.77
CA SER A 75 20.77 2.47 12.55
C SER A 75 19.23 2.41 12.60
N GLU A 76 18.70 2.42 13.81
CA GLU A 76 17.26 2.44 14.05
C GLU A 76 16.71 3.87 14.03
N HIS A 77 15.50 4.00 13.54
CA HIS A 77 14.77 5.25 13.58
C HIS A 77 14.38 5.61 15.02
N LYS A 78 14.60 6.88 15.41
CA LYS A 78 14.28 7.38 16.74
C LYS A 78 13.63 8.75 16.67
N ILE A 79 12.59 8.94 17.47
CA ILE A 79 11.98 10.25 17.73
C ILE A 79 12.30 10.59 19.17
N LEU A 80 13.01 11.71 19.38
CA LEU A 80 13.34 12.27 20.68
C LEU A 80 12.37 13.42 20.95
N ASP A 81 11.35 13.17 21.76
CA ASP A 81 10.24 14.07 22.06
C ASP A 81 10.27 14.60 23.52
N ASN A 82 11.22 14.15 24.32
CA ASN A 82 11.39 14.55 25.72
C ASN A 82 12.75 15.20 25.91
N PRO A 83 12.95 16.49 25.50
CA PRO A 83 14.21 17.19 25.74
C PRO A 83 14.38 17.56 27.21
N SER A 84 15.63 17.63 27.66
CA SER A 84 15.95 18.33 28.91
C SER A 84 15.90 19.84 28.65
N ILE A 85 15.04 20.54 29.39
CA ILE A 85 14.79 21.96 29.16
C ILE A 85 15.55 22.77 30.22
N SER A 86 16.33 23.78 29.78
CA SER A 86 16.91 24.80 30.63
C SER A 86 16.51 26.18 30.16
N LYS A 87 16.10 27.01 31.09
CA LYS A 87 15.78 28.43 30.83
C LYS A 87 16.76 29.29 31.60
N ASP A 88 17.40 30.23 30.92
CA ASP A 88 18.27 31.22 31.51
C ASP A 88 17.82 32.61 31.05
N SER A 89 17.94 33.61 31.95
CA SER A 89 17.58 34.98 31.63
C SER A 89 18.66 35.94 32.17
N ASN A 90 19.35 36.60 31.27
CA ASN A 90 20.14 37.76 31.57
C ASN A 90 19.32 39.02 31.22
N ASN A 91 19.44 40.09 31.96
CA ASN A 91 18.62 41.31 31.95
C ASN A 91 18.11 41.82 30.58
N GLU A 92 18.58 41.31 29.44
CA GLU A 92 18.24 41.73 28.09
C GLU A 92 17.85 40.59 27.14
N LEU A 93 18.12 39.32 27.51
CA LEU A 93 17.87 38.16 26.63
C LEU A 93 17.40 36.95 27.43
N PHE A 94 16.34 36.33 26.94
CA PHE A 94 15.86 35.03 27.38
C PHE A 94 16.45 33.92 26.52
N LEU A 95 17.02 32.89 27.13
CA LEU A 95 17.52 31.69 26.50
C LEU A 95 16.67 30.51 26.92
N ASN A 96 15.99 29.89 25.94
CA ASN A 96 15.36 28.59 26.10
C ASN A 96 16.20 27.53 25.36
N SER A 97 16.81 26.62 26.10
CA SER A 97 17.63 25.53 25.54
C SER A 97 16.92 24.18 25.73
N HIS A 98 16.65 23.50 24.63
CA HIS A 98 16.15 22.14 24.60
C HIS A 98 17.27 21.19 24.17
N GLN A 99 17.59 20.22 25.02
CA GLN A 99 18.69 19.27 24.82
C GLN A 99 18.15 17.86 24.58
N PHE A 100 18.50 17.28 23.45
CA PHE A 100 18.10 15.93 23.05
C PHE A 100 19.30 15.00 23.16
N ALA A 101 19.24 14.06 24.12
CA ALA A 101 20.29 13.06 24.31
C ALA A 101 20.03 11.84 23.42
N LEU A 102 21.02 11.48 22.60
CA LEU A 102 20.97 10.32 21.71
C LEU A 102 22.12 9.37 22.03
N ASN A 103 21.82 8.15 22.46
CA ASN A 103 22.80 7.08 22.49
C ASN A 103 22.84 6.40 21.11
N PHE A 104 23.93 6.62 20.36
CA PHE A 104 24.13 6.08 19.02
C PHE A 104 25.12 4.92 19.08
N ASN A 105 24.63 3.69 18.88
CA ASN A 105 25.46 2.48 18.96
C ASN A 105 25.19 1.57 17.74
N TYR A 106 25.37 2.13 16.54
CA TYR A 106 25.13 1.45 15.27
C TYR A 106 26.37 1.46 14.39
N ASP A 107 26.42 0.52 13.43
CA ASP A 107 27.52 0.37 12.46
C ASP A 107 27.23 1.10 11.14
N THR A 108 26.03 1.64 10.96
CA THR A 108 25.64 2.42 9.79
C THR A 108 25.19 3.83 10.19
N PHE A 109 25.42 4.80 9.31
CA PHE A 109 24.95 6.17 9.49
C PHE A 109 23.42 6.26 9.44
N PRO A 110 22.79 7.23 10.13
CA PRO A 110 21.39 7.56 9.91
C PRO A 110 21.17 8.10 8.49
N ASN A 111 19.94 8.09 8.00
CA ASN A 111 19.59 8.62 6.68
C ASN A 111 19.45 10.14 6.68
N ASP A 112 18.93 10.70 7.76
CA ASP A 112 18.71 12.12 7.95
C ASP A 112 18.44 12.45 9.43
N PHE A 113 18.28 13.74 9.72
CA PHE A 113 17.68 14.21 10.96
C PHE A 113 16.80 15.42 10.68
N ILE A 114 15.77 15.61 11.52
CA ILE A 114 14.81 16.70 11.39
C ILE A 114 14.56 17.28 12.76
N TYR A 115 14.78 18.60 12.93
CA TYR A 115 14.26 19.34 14.07
C TYR A 115 12.85 19.83 13.75
N ILE A 116 11.91 19.54 14.64
CA ILE A 116 10.52 20.01 14.55
C ILE A 116 10.22 20.67 15.88
N PHE A 117 9.85 21.95 15.85
CA PHE A 117 9.49 22.67 17.05
C PHE A 117 8.46 23.75 16.75
N SER A 118 7.62 24.02 17.74
CA SER A 118 6.57 25.02 17.69
C SER A 118 6.85 26.09 18.72
N THR A 119 6.94 27.33 18.26
CA THR A 119 7.24 28.49 19.11
C THR A 119 6.12 29.52 19.05
N LYS A 120 5.91 30.20 20.18
CA LYS A 120 4.95 31.26 20.33
C LYS A 120 5.73 32.54 20.65
N TYR A 121 5.72 33.51 19.73
CA TYR A 121 6.56 34.70 19.84
C TYR A 121 5.96 35.89 19.08
N GLN A 122 6.34 37.11 19.45
CA GLN A 122 6.05 38.34 18.72
C GLN A 122 7.30 38.87 18.02
N ASN A 123 8.37 39.15 18.77
CA ASN A 123 9.64 39.60 18.22
C ASN A 123 10.45 38.40 17.66
N ALA A 124 11.11 38.65 16.53
CA ALA A 124 11.90 37.65 15.81
C ALA A 124 12.99 37.00 16.67
N PRO A 125 12.85 35.75 17.14
CA PRO A 125 13.87 35.09 17.95
C PRO A 125 15.01 34.59 17.07
N LEU A 126 16.20 34.49 17.66
CA LEU A 126 17.36 33.83 17.06
C LEU A 126 17.36 32.34 17.47
N ILE A 127 17.43 31.47 16.49
CA ILE A 127 17.56 30.03 16.71
C ILE A 127 18.98 29.60 16.40
N GLU A 128 19.55 28.81 17.30
CA GLU A 128 20.85 28.18 17.14
C GLU A 128 20.74 26.68 17.36
N LEU A 129 21.16 25.91 16.36
CA LEU A 129 21.23 24.47 16.41
C LEU A 129 22.68 24.04 16.48
N SER A 130 23.00 23.17 17.44
CA SER A 130 24.34 22.61 17.57
C SER A 130 24.28 21.16 18.05
N VAL A 131 25.38 20.43 17.91
CA VAL A 131 25.50 19.05 18.39
C VAL A 131 26.85 18.85 19.08
N LEU A 132 26.82 18.31 20.29
CA LEU A 132 27.99 17.84 21.01
C LEU A 132 28.17 16.35 20.73
N ARG A 133 29.31 15.98 20.17
CA ARG A 133 29.68 14.62 19.78
C ARG A 133 30.33 13.88 20.96
N PRO A 134 30.39 12.52 20.90
CA PRO A 134 31.05 11.71 21.94
C PRO A 134 32.55 11.99 22.13
N ASP A 135 33.23 12.49 21.09
CA ASP A 135 34.65 12.89 21.11
C ASP A 135 34.87 14.27 21.72
N GLY A 136 33.83 14.92 22.23
CA GLY A 136 33.90 16.27 22.84
C GLY A 136 33.86 17.43 21.84
N ILE A 137 33.78 17.14 20.54
CA ILE A 137 33.69 18.20 19.51
C ILE A 137 32.26 18.70 19.44
N GLN A 138 32.07 20.00 19.56
CA GLN A 138 30.78 20.66 19.32
C GLN A 138 30.76 21.20 17.88
N LEU A 139 29.67 20.92 17.16
CA LEU A 139 29.46 21.39 15.79
C LEU A 139 28.25 22.32 15.78
N ASP A 140 28.41 23.50 15.21
CA ASP A 140 27.32 24.44 14.95
C ASP A 140 26.63 24.04 13.65
N LEU A 141 25.34 23.70 13.73
CA LEU A 141 24.57 23.24 12.57
C LEU A 141 24.01 24.44 11.81
N GLN A 142 23.24 25.26 12.49
CA GLN A 142 22.57 26.41 11.88
C GLN A 142 22.32 27.51 12.90
N ARG A 143 22.46 28.76 12.44
CA ARG A 143 22.00 29.93 13.17
C ARG A 143 21.10 30.74 12.24
N THR A 144 19.86 30.97 12.64
CA THR A 144 18.87 31.70 11.83
C THR A 144 17.89 32.45 12.72
N SER A 145 17.37 33.59 12.22
CA SER A 145 16.31 34.34 12.88
C SER A 145 14.96 33.96 12.26
N LEU A 146 13.95 33.75 13.09
CA LEU A 146 12.59 33.58 12.59
C LEU A 146 12.02 34.92 12.12
N PRO A 147 11.04 34.91 11.18
CA PRO A 147 10.41 36.16 10.73
C PRO A 147 9.60 36.81 11.85
N PHE A 148 9.58 38.16 11.88
CA PHE A 148 8.69 38.91 12.76
C PHE A 148 7.20 38.53 12.54
N ARG A 149 6.41 38.54 13.63
CA ARG A 149 4.96 38.26 13.59
C ARG A 149 4.18 39.33 14.36
N GLU A 150 3.10 39.82 13.77
CA GLU A 150 2.24 40.82 14.40
C GLU A 150 1.38 40.26 15.53
N ASN A 151 1.08 38.95 15.51
CA ASN A 151 0.23 38.27 16.49
C ASN A 151 1.01 37.14 17.18
N ASP A 152 0.71 36.91 18.46
CA ASP A 152 1.21 35.79 19.27
C ASP A 152 0.63 34.44 18.80
N SER A 153 0.95 34.05 17.56
CA SER A 153 0.50 32.81 16.94
C SER A 153 1.60 31.75 16.99
N THR A 154 1.19 30.50 17.26
CA THR A 154 2.09 29.36 17.23
C THR A 154 2.63 29.15 15.82
N SER A 155 3.95 28.99 15.69
CA SER A 155 4.64 28.71 14.44
C SER A 155 5.38 27.39 14.53
N GLU A 156 5.00 26.44 13.71
CA GLU A 156 5.78 25.20 13.55
C GLU A 156 6.93 25.44 12.57
N GLN A 157 8.13 25.04 12.99
CA GLN A 157 9.35 25.07 12.20
C GLN A 157 9.88 23.66 11.99
N LYS A 158 10.36 23.38 10.77
CA LYS A 158 10.97 22.12 10.38
C LYS A 158 12.31 22.41 9.74
N ILE A 159 13.39 21.94 10.34
CA ILE A 159 14.75 22.12 9.84
C ILE A 159 15.33 20.75 9.52
N PHE A 160 15.70 20.56 8.27
CA PHE A 160 16.14 19.26 7.73
C PHE A 160 17.68 19.18 7.67
N SER A 161 18.24 18.00 7.88
CA SER A 161 19.68 17.73 7.71
C SER A 161 20.19 18.06 6.30
N THR A 162 19.29 18.08 5.31
CA THR A 162 19.57 18.41 3.91
C THR A 162 19.65 19.92 3.63
N ASP A 163 19.38 20.76 4.62
CA ASP A 163 19.47 22.22 4.48
C ASP A 163 20.89 22.64 4.09
N TYR A 164 20.98 23.46 3.05
CA TYR A 164 22.26 23.93 2.52
C TYR A 164 23.12 24.64 3.58
N GLN A 165 22.51 25.41 4.48
CA GLN A 165 23.23 26.13 5.55
C GLN A 165 23.87 25.17 6.53
N ILE A 166 23.19 24.09 6.93
CA ILE A 166 23.74 23.05 7.81
C ILE A 166 24.97 22.43 7.18
N LYS A 167 24.85 21.97 5.93
CA LYS A 167 25.97 21.34 5.21
C LYS A 167 27.15 22.30 5.05
N LYS A 168 26.88 23.56 4.70
CA LYS A 168 27.90 24.60 4.57
C LYS A 168 28.66 24.83 5.88
N ASN A 169 27.92 25.00 6.99
CA ASN A 169 28.51 25.22 8.31
C ASN A 169 29.37 24.04 8.77
N LEU A 170 28.88 22.80 8.56
CA LEU A 170 29.64 21.61 8.88
C LEU A 170 30.95 21.50 8.07
N ILE A 171 30.94 21.86 6.78
CA ILE A 171 32.14 21.86 5.94
C ILE A 171 33.15 22.95 6.41
N LEU A 172 32.66 24.12 6.82
CA LEU A 172 33.53 25.20 7.32
C LEU A 172 34.22 24.87 8.66
N GLN A 173 33.62 24.00 9.46
CA GLN A 173 34.12 23.53 10.75
C GLN A 173 34.90 22.21 10.67
N SER A 174 35.27 21.77 9.48
CA SER A 174 35.74 20.38 9.21
C SER A 174 37.24 20.17 9.33
N ASP A 175 37.99 21.17 9.80
CA ASP A 175 39.47 21.14 9.85
C ASP A 175 40.05 20.01 10.75
N PHE A 176 39.22 19.43 11.63
CA PHE A 176 39.62 18.34 12.50
C PHE A 176 39.45 16.96 11.83
N PHE A 177 38.80 16.85 10.67
CA PHE A 177 38.73 15.59 9.92
C PHE A 177 40.00 15.36 9.12
N GLN A 178 40.57 14.14 9.23
CA GLN A 178 41.81 13.75 8.54
C GLN A 178 41.56 13.24 7.11
N TYR A 179 40.30 13.29 6.61
CA TYR A 179 39.92 12.84 5.28
C TYR A 179 38.88 13.80 4.64
N ASN A 180 38.68 13.64 3.32
CA ASN A 180 37.82 14.55 2.57
C ASN A 180 36.33 14.31 2.86
N ILE A 181 35.67 15.26 3.49
CA ILE A 181 34.25 15.23 3.85
C ILE A 181 33.33 16.01 2.91
N LYS A 182 33.87 16.72 1.90
CA LYS A 182 33.07 17.63 1.03
C LYS A 182 31.92 16.96 0.31
N ASN A 183 32.06 15.67 0.00
CA ASN A 183 31.05 14.88 -0.70
C ASN A 183 30.09 14.12 0.22
N LYS A 184 30.26 14.24 1.55
CA LYS A 184 29.43 13.55 2.54
C LYS A 184 28.16 14.33 2.83
N SER A 185 27.12 13.62 3.26
CA SER A 185 25.90 14.22 3.77
C SER A 185 26.13 14.82 5.16
N SER A 186 25.20 15.67 5.62
CA SER A 186 25.31 16.32 6.94
C SER A 186 25.36 15.31 8.08
N GLU A 187 24.53 14.28 8.02
CA GLU A 187 24.48 13.17 8.98
C GLU A 187 25.76 12.36 8.97
N GLU A 188 26.34 12.05 7.79
CA GLU A 188 27.63 11.36 7.71
C GLU A 188 28.74 12.17 8.35
N ILE A 189 28.76 13.50 8.19
CA ILE A 189 29.76 14.38 8.83
C ILE A 189 29.58 14.35 10.35
N ILE A 190 28.35 14.51 10.85
CA ILE A 190 28.09 14.55 12.30
C ILE A 190 28.45 13.23 12.97
N PHE A 191 28.10 12.09 12.34
CA PHE A 191 28.20 10.76 12.96
C PHE A 191 29.47 10.00 12.62
N SER A 192 30.40 10.51 11.78
CA SER A 192 31.65 9.81 11.46
C SER A 192 32.76 10.06 12.47
N GLN A 193 33.71 9.14 12.54
CA GLN A 193 34.95 9.32 13.28
C GLN A 193 35.83 10.38 12.60
N THR A 194 36.72 11.01 13.37
CA THR A 194 37.63 12.04 12.82
C THR A 194 38.72 11.49 11.92
N GLN A 195 39.08 10.21 12.12
CA GLN A 195 40.20 9.55 11.40
C GLN A 195 39.74 8.58 10.31
N SER A 196 38.46 8.19 10.31
CA SER A 196 37.95 7.18 9.39
C SER A 196 36.51 7.44 9.00
N ASP A 197 36.11 6.85 7.87
CA ASP A 197 34.73 6.88 7.37
C ASP A 197 33.85 5.81 8.05
N MET A 198 33.99 5.69 9.37
CA MET A 198 33.21 4.77 10.18
C MET A 198 32.32 5.55 11.16
N PRO A 199 31.14 5.02 11.53
CA PRO A 199 30.32 5.67 12.53
C PRO A 199 31.01 5.82 13.88
N LEU A 200 30.92 6.99 14.47
CA LEU A 200 31.37 7.26 15.83
C LEU A 200 30.25 6.88 16.79
N LYS A 201 30.47 5.83 17.59
CA LYS A 201 29.51 5.36 18.61
C LYS A 201 29.66 6.15 19.89
N GLY A 202 28.56 6.41 20.57
CA GLY A 202 28.53 7.06 21.86
C GLY A 202 27.32 7.97 22.08
N ASN A 203 27.45 8.83 23.09
CA ASN A 203 26.38 9.74 23.47
C ASN A 203 26.53 11.09 22.74
N TYR A 204 25.52 11.45 21.97
CA TYR A 204 25.39 12.74 21.32
C TYR A 204 24.39 13.58 22.10
N VAL A 205 24.61 14.89 22.15
CA VAL A 205 23.63 15.84 22.68
C VAL A 205 23.36 16.89 21.61
N PHE A 206 22.14 16.94 21.14
CA PHE A 206 21.67 17.93 20.16
C PHE A 206 20.98 19.07 20.89
N PHE A 207 21.34 20.29 20.55
CA PHE A 207 20.83 21.50 21.18
C PHE A 207 19.92 22.24 20.21
N LEU A 208 18.80 22.71 20.73
CA LEU A 208 17.94 23.72 20.14
C LEU A 208 17.95 24.92 21.13
N ASN A 209 18.73 25.95 20.84
CA ASN A 209 18.79 27.15 21.61
C ASN A 209 17.97 28.25 20.92
N VAL A 210 17.05 28.85 21.68
CA VAL A 210 16.22 29.95 21.18
C VAL A 210 16.46 31.17 22.05
N TYR A 211 17.00 32.23 21.44
CA TYR A 211 17.29 33.54 22.07
C TYR A 211 16.18 34.50 21.67
N SER A 212 15.59 35.18 22.65
CA SER A 212 14.53 36.15 22.44
C SER A 212 14.70 37.35 23.37
N VAL A 213 14.19 38.51 22.97
CA VAL A 213 14.13 39.75 23.81
C VAL A 213 12.97 39.66 24.78
N ASP A 214 11.85 39.04 24.34
CA ASP A 214 10.68 38.83 25.17
C ASP A 214 10.59 37.37 25.65
N GLU A 215 9.80 37.14 26.69
CA GLU A 215 9.55 35.79 27.15
C GLU A 215 8.86 34.97 26.03
N LEU A 216 9.50 33.90 25.62
CA LEU A 216 9.07 33.03 24.52
C LEU A 216 8.76 31.67 25.07
N GLU A 217 7.68 31.04 24.54
CA GLU A 217 7.30 29.67 24.85
C GLU A 217 7.59 28.75 23.66
N ILE A 218 8.38 27.70 23.90
CA ILE A 218 8.47 26.56 23.00
C ILE A 218 7.39 25.57 23.43
N VAL A 219 6.32 25.50 22.62
CA VAL A 219 5.13 24.68 22.94
C VAL A 219 5.42 23.18 22.77
N ASP A 220 6.15 22.82 21.72
CA ASP A 220 6.57 21.44 21.41
C ASP A 220 7.91 21.46 20.69
N SER A 221 8.73 20.45 20.95
CA SER A 221 9.98 20.28 20.22
C SER A 221 10.36 18.82 20.15
N LYS A 222 10.77 18.37 18.97
CA LYS A 222 11.17 17.00 18.66
C LYS A 222 12.40 16.99 17.79
N LEU A 223 13.28 16.05 18.05
CA LEU A 223 14.37 15.69 17.14
C LEU A 223 14.11 14.29 16.58
N VAL A 224 13.94 14.20 15.28
CA VAL A 224 13.80 12.94 14.56
C VAL A 224 15.15 12.55 14.00
N ILE A 225 15.64 11.37 14.33
CA ILE A 225 16.83 10.75 13.72
C ILE A 225 16.32 9.66 12.78
N GLY A 226 16.37 9.93 11.49
CA GLY A 226 15.92 9.02 10.44
C GLY A 226 16.87 7.85 10.30
N GLY A 227 16.54 6.73 10.94
CA GLY A 227 17.32 5.50 10.83
C GLY A 227 17.18 4.81 9.48
N LYS A 228 18.06 3.84 9.22
CA LYS A 228 17.99 2.94 8.05
C LYS A 228 17.09 1.72 8.30
N SER A 229 16.62 1.50 9.52
CA SER A 229 15.65 0.44 9.85
C SER A 229 14.44 0.99 10.59
N TYR A 230 13.24 0.47 10.26
CA TYR A 230 11.99 0.90 10.85
C TYR A 230 10.88 -0.14 10.68
N GLY A 231 10.05 -0.32 11.72
CA GLY A 231 8.80 -1.07 11.69
C GLY A 231 8.90 -2.51 11.19
N VAL A 232 7.75 -3.09 10.88
CA VAL A 232 7.65 -4.51 10.45
C VAL A 232 7.99 -4.68 8.97
N MET A 233 7.59 -3.74 8.12
CA MET A 233 7.78 -3.81 6.65
C MET A 233 8.69 -2.71 6.09
N GLY A 234 9.29 -1.88 6.96
CA GLY A 234 10.09 -0.76 6.51
C GLY A 234 9.28 0.39 5.91
N THR A 235 9.98 1.31 5.27
CA THR A 235 9.37 2.48 4.63
C THR A 235 9.80 2.64 3.19
N ASP A 236 9.05 3.43 2.44
CA ASP A 236 9.37 3.81 1.06
C ASP A 236 10.16 5.13 0.97
N GLU A 237 10.39 5.59 -0.27
CA GLU A 237 11.08 6.86 -0.55
C GLU A 237 10.27 8.09 -0.09
N LEU A 238 8.95 7.97 0.01
CA LEU A 238 8.03 8.99 0.52
C LEU A 238 7.82 8.91 2.04
N ARG A 239 8.63 8.10 2.73
CA ARG A 239 8.59 7.86 4.18
C ARG A 239 7.35 7.09 4.68
N ARG A 240 6.48 6.59 3.76
CA ARG A 240 5.26 5.91 4.14
C ARG A 240 5.57 4.54 4.76
N ASP A 241 4.88 4.19 5.83
CA ASP A 241 4.97 2.85 6.44
C ASP A 241 4.34 1.81 5.50
N LEU A 242 5.17 0.95 4.94
CA LEU A 242 4.73 -0.08 3.99
C LEU A 242 3.82 -1.13 4.62
N ALA A 243 3.88 -1.36 5.93
CA ALA A 243 2.97 -2.27 6.62
C ALA A 243 1.53 -1.74 6.55
N ILE A 244 1.33 -0.44 6.75
CA ILE A 244 0.02 0.20 6.64
C ILE A 244 -0.53 0.05 5.22
N GLY A 245 0.27 0.39 4.20
CA GLY A 245 -0.13 0.25 2.80
C GLY A 245 -0.47 -1.19 2.40
N LEU A 246 0.35 -2.15 2.85
CA LEU A 246 0.16 -3.57 2.56
C LEU A 246 -1.14 -4.11 3.17
N VAL A 247 -1.42 -3.74 4.43
CA VAL A 247 -2.62 -4.15 5.15
C VAL A 247 -3.87 -3.54 4.51
N TRP A 248 -3.84 -2.24 4.17
CA TRP A 248 -4.94 -1.56 3.47
C TRP A 248 -5.14 -2.02 2.02
N GLY A 249 -4.10 -2.47 1.35
CA GLY A 249 -4.20 -3.09 0.03
C GLY A 249 -5.04 -4.37 0.04
N THR A 250 -5.14 -5.08 1.18
CA THR A 250 -5.89 -6.35 1.28
C THR A 250 -7.39 -6.19 1.06
N PRO A 251 -8.13 -5.34 1.81
CA PRO A 251 -9.56 -5.15 1.56
C PRO A 251 -9.85 -4.57 0.17
N LEU A 252 -8.98 -3.71 -0.35
CA LEU A 252 -9.13 -3.14 -1.70
C LEU A 252 -9.01 -4.23 -2.77
N ALA A 253 -7.98 -5.07 -2.71
CA ALA A 253 -7.77 -6.16 -3.66
C ALA A 253 -8.94 -7.17 -3.63
N LEU A 254 -9.40 -7.56 -2.43
CA LEU A 254 -10.55 -8.45 -2.27
C LEU A 254 -11.83 -7.80 -2.82
N PHE A 255 -12.07 -6.54 -2.53
CA PHE A 255 -13.23 -5.80 -3.04
C PHE A 255 -13.24 -5.76 -4.57
N ILE A 256 -12.14 -5.34 -5.18
CA ILE A 256 -12.02 -5.27 -6.64
C ILE A 256 -12.20 -6.67 -7.25
N GLY A 257 -11.45 -7.65 -6.76
CA GLY A 257 -11.50 -9.02 -7.27
C GLY A 257 -12.89 -9.62 -7.20
N ILE A 258 -13.57 -9.52 -6.06
CA ILE A 258 -14.91 -10.09 -5.86
C ILE A 258 -15.96 -9.34 -6.68
N VAL A 259 -15.98 -8.00 -6.62
CA VAL A 259 -16.98 -7.20 -7.33
C VAL A 259 -16.89 -7.40 -8.83
N VAL A 260 -15.69 -7.30 -9.41
CA VAL A 260 -15.47 -7.52 -10.84
C VAL A 260 -15.88 -8.94 -11.25
N SER A 261 -15.47 -9.96 -10.48
CA SER A 261 -15.75 -11.35 -10.82
C SER A 261 -17.23 -11.69 -10.72
N VAL A 262 -17.89 -11.29 -9.63
CA VAL A 262 -19.33 -11.54 -9.45
C VAL A 262 -20.14 -10.84 -10.54
N ALA A 263 -19.88 -9.57 -10.80
CA ALA A 263 -20.60 -8.82 -11.82
C ALA A 263 -20.37 -9.41 -13.22
N SER A 264 -19.13 -9.72 -13.58
CA SER A 264 -18.78 -10.33 -14.87
C SER A 264 -19.46 -11.70 -15.05
N VAL A 265 -19.46 -12.54 -14.01
CA VAL A 265 -20.10 -13.86 -14.07
C VAL A 265 -21.62 -13.73 -14.17
N VAL A 266 -22.25 -12.88 -13.38
CA VAL A 266 -23.70 -12.65 -13.44
C VAL A 266 -24.12 -12.11 -14.81
N MET A 267 -23.41 -11.08 -15.32
CA MET A 267 -23.68 -10.52 -16.65
C MET A 267 -23.51 -11.58 -17.75
N GLY A 268 -22.38 -12.30 -17.76
CA GLY A 268 -22.10 -13.33 -18.75
C GLY A 268 -23.08 -14.49 -18.71
N LEU A 269 -23.47 -14.93 -17.51
CA LEU A 269 -24.48 -15.96 -17.32
C LEU A 269 -25.84 -15.55 -17.86
N LEU A 270 -26.36 -14.41 -17.46
CA LEU A 270 -27.67 -13.93 -17.92
C LEU A 270 -27.68 -13.73 -19.43
N TYR A 271 -26.64 -13.10 -19.97
CA TYR A 271 -26.49 -12.85 -21.40
C TYR A 271 -26.44 -14.16 -22.20
N GLY A 272 -25.55 -15.09 -21.82
CA GLY A 272 -25.38 -16.35 -22.54
C GLY A 272 -26.59 -17.27 -22.43
N VAL A 273 -27.19 -17.36 -21.23
CA VAL A 273 -28.40 -18.20 -21.03
C VAL A 273 -29.56 -17.65 -21.86
N TYR A 274 -29.75 -16.32 -21.86
CA TYR A 274 -30.83 -15.72 -22.65
C TYR A 274 -30.62 -15.94 -24.16
N ALA A 275 -29.40 -15.71 -24.67
CA ALA A 275 -29.07 -15.96 -26.08
C ALA A 275 -29.34 -17.40 -26.49
N GLY A 276 -28.80 -18.40 -25.75
CA GLY A 276 -28.98 -19.80 -26.02
C GLY A 276 -30.43 -20.30 -25.92
N PHE A 277 -31.19 -19.77 -24.93
CA PHE A 277 -32.59 -20.10 -24.77
C PHE A 277 -33.46 -19.57 -25.93
N ARG A 278 -33.30 -18.28 -26.32
CA ARG A 278 -34.03 -17.66 -27.44
C ARG A 278 -33.65 -18.31 -28.76
N GLY A 279 -32.36 -18.49 -29.00
CA GLY A 279 -31.86 -19.07 -30.27
C GLY A 279 -32.12 -18.18 -31.49
N LYS A 280 -31.94 -18.80 -32.69
CA LYS A 280 -32.19 -18.15 -33.97
C LYS A 280 -31.52 -16.78 -34.11
N LYS A 281 -32.18 -15.78 -34.69
CA LYS A 281 -31.66 -14.41 -34.92
C LYS A 281 -31.22 -13.69 -33.63
N THR A 282 -31.92 -13.91 -32.53
CA THR A 282 -31.56 -13.27 -31.24
C THR A 282 -30.20 -13.77 -30.77
N ASP A 283 -29.97 -15.05 -30.82
CA ASP A 283 -28.69 -15.67 -30.46
C ASP A 283 -27.57 -15.18 -31.38
N GLU A 284 -27.82 -15.15 -32.70
CA GLU A 284 -26.82 -14.65 -33.66
C GLU A 284 -26.42 -13.20 -33.40
N VAL A 285 -27.38 -12.29 -33.25
CA VAL A 285 -27.09 -10.86 -32.99
C VAL A 285 -26.35 -10.67 -31.68
N MET A 286 -26.79 -11.34 -30.62
CA MET A 286 -26.14 -11.25 -29.31
C MET A 286 -24.70 -11.78 -29.36
N MET A 287 -24.48 -12.91 -30.01
CA MET A 287 -23.13 -13.46 -30.14
C MET A 287 -22.21 -12.62 -31.03
N ARG A 288 -22.74 -12.02 -32.10
CA ARG A 288 -21.93 -11.05 -32.89
C ARG A 288 -21.48 -9.86 -32.09
N PHE A 289 -22.36 -9.31 -31.24
CA PHE A 289 -21.98 -8.23 -30.33
C PHE A 289 -20.91 -8.70 -29.32
N ASN A 290 -21.09 -9.88 -28.74
CA ASN A 290 -20.09 -10.50 -27.87
C ASN A 290 -18.75 -10.69 -28.58
N ASP A 291 -18.76 -11.16 -29.84
CA ASP A 291 -17.55 -11.37 -30.65
C ASP A 291 -16.82 -10.06 -30.96
N VAL A 292 -17.53 -8.96 -31.15
CA VAL A 292 -16.92 -7.62 -31.34
C VAL A 292 -16.13 -7.23 -30.08
N ILE A 293 -16.74 -7.35 -28.89
CA ILE A 293 -16.04 -7.01 -27.64
C ILE A 293 -14.87 -7.98 -27.40
N TYR A 294 -15.05 -9.27 -27.68
CA TYR A 294 -14.00 -10.29 -27.54
C TYR A 294 -12.79 -10.03 -28.44
N ALA A 295 -13.00 -9.47 -29.62
CA ALA A 295 -11.95 -9.16 -30.59
C ALA A 295 -11.11 -7.93 -30.20
N LEU A 296 -11.61 -7.07 -29.29
CA LEU A 296 -10.87 -5.93 -28.83
C LEU A 296 -9.69 -6.37 -27.94
N PRO A 297 -8.48 -5.87 -28.19
CA PRO A 297 -7.34 -6.15 -27.30
C PRO A 297 -7.54 -5.45 -25.97
N ALA A 298 -7.97 -6.22 -24.94
CA ALA A 298 -8.43 -5.66 -23.66
C ALA A 298 -7.40 -4.73 -22.99
N LEU A 299 -6.13 -5.12 -22.85
CA LEU A 299 -5.11 -4.30 -22.20
C LEU A 299 -4.86 -2.96 -22.89
N PRO A 300 -4.57 -2.88 -24.22
CA PRO A 300 -4.43 -1.59 -24.90
C PRO A 300 -5.67 -0.71 -24.79
N PHE A 301 -6.86 -1.32 -24.84
CA PHE A 301 -8.11 -0.58 -24.71
C PHE A 301 -8.31 -0.01 -23.31
N LEU A 302 -8.00 -0.81 -22.27
CA LEU A 302 -8.03 -0.36 -20.86
C LEU A 302 -7.04 0.78 -20.60
N ILE A 303 -5.83 0.73 -21.19
CA ILE A 303 -4.82 1.78 -21.09
C ILE A 303 -5.39 3.10 -21.67
N ILE A 304 -5.93 3.06 -22.88
CA ILE A 304 -6.49 4.24 -23.55
C ILE A 304 -7.63 4.84 -22.72
N LEU A 305 -8.55 4.01 -22.24
CA LEU A 305 -9.69 4.46 -21.43
C LEU A 305 -9.27 5.07 -20.11
N SER A 306 -8.32 4.48 -19.40
CA SER A 306 -7.80 5.00 -18.14
C SER A 306 -7.19 6.39 -18.32
N VAL A 307 -6.37 6.58 -19.37
CA VAL A 307 -5.73 7.88 -19.66
C VAL A 307 -6.74 8.94 -20.11
N THR A 308 -7.81 8.55 -20.85
CA THR A 308 -8.74 9.52 -21.44
C THR A 308 -9.89 9.91 -20.54
N ILE A 309 -10.34 9.02 -19.63
CA ILE A 309 -11.51 9.27 -18.81
C ILE A 309 -11.11 9.68 -17.39
N SER A 310 -10.46 8.81 -16.64
CA SER A 310 -10.01 9.06 -15.27
C SER A 310 -9.21 7.88 -14.72
N ASN A 311 -8.25 8.15 -13.85
CA ASN A 311 -7.51 7.15 -13.09
C ASN A 311 -8.26 6.68 -11.83
N SER A 312 -9.59 6.86 -11.76
CA SER A 312 -10.37 6.44 -10.60
C SER A 312 -10.52 4.92 -10.53
N ILE A 313 -10.37 4.37 -9.33
CA ILE A 313 -10.53 2.93 -9.03
C ILE A 313 -11.92 2.41 -9.47
N PHE A 314 -12.97 3.23 -9.35
CA PHE A 314 -14.33 2.84 -9.76
C PHE A 314 -14.47 2.76 -11.28
N VAL A 315 -13.80 3.65 -12.01
CA VAL A 315 -13.76 3.63 -13.48
C VAL A 315 -13.01 2.38 -13.94
N LEU A 316 -11.88 2.05 -13.31
CA LEU A 316 -11.12 0.86 -13.58
C LEU A 316 -11.93 -0.43 -13.33
N ILE A 317 -12.66 -0.52 -12.21
CA ILE A 317 -13.59 -1.62 -11.92
C ILE A 317 -14.62 -1.76 -13.04
N GLY A 318 -15.25 -0.65 -13.46
CA GLY A 318 -16.23 -0.64 -14.56
C GLY A 318 -15.65 -1.18 -15.87
N PHE A 319 -14.43 -0.80 -16.21
CA PHE A 319 -13.74 -1.29 -17.40
C PHE A 319 -13.42 -2.79 -17.33
N LEU A 320 -12.93 -3.27 -16.19
CA LEU A 320 -12.68 -4.70 -15.97
C LEU A 320 -13.98 -5.52 -16.12
N MET A 321 -15.09 -4.97 -15.65
CA MET A 321 -16.40 -5.62 -15.82
C MET A 321 -16.85 -5.71 -17.29
N ILE A 322 -16.56 -4.68 -18.11
CA ILE A 322 -16.94 -4.67 -19.56
C ILE A 322 -16.26 -5.81 -20.32
N PHE A 323 -15.05 -6.21 -19.96
CA PHE A 323 -14.34 -7.28 -20.66
C PHE A 323 -14.52 -8.66 -19.97
N GLY A 324 -14.73 -8.70 -18.66
CA GLY A 324 -14.75 -9.93 -17.88
C GLY A 324 -15.92 -10.89 -18.19
N TRP A 325 -17.06 -10.39 -18.64
CA TRP A 325 -18.27 -11.20 -18.88
C TRP A 325 -18.26 -11.97 -20.22
N VAL A 326 -17.44 -11.55 -21.18
CA VAL A 326 -17.53 -11.97 -22.59
C VAL A 326 -17.27 -13.47 -22.77
N GLY A 327 -16.20 -13.98 -22.15
CA GLY A 327 -15.88 -15.42 -22.17
C GLY A 327 -16.93 -16.28 -21.48
N ILE A 328 -17.45 -15.80 -20.35
CA ILE A 328 -18.48 -16.47 -19.55
C ILE A 328 -19.79 -16.57 -20.33
N ALA A 329 -20.14 -15.56 -21.11
CA ALA A 329 -21.32 -15.58 -21.97
C ALA A 329 -21.27 -16.67 -23.01
N LYS A 330 -20.13 -16.95 -23.63
CA LYS A 330 -19.96 -18.02 -24.61
C LYS A 330 -20.15 -19.40 -23.99
N VAL A 331 -19.57 -19.63 -22.83
CA VAL A 331 -19.69 -20.93 -22.13
C VAL A 331 -21.12 -21.12 -21.63
N SER A 332 -21.73 -20.15 -20.99
CA SER A 332 -23.08 -20.23 -20.47
C SER A 332 -24.13 -20.39 -21.59
N ARG A 333 -23.89 -19.77 -22.77
CA ARG A 333 -24.70 -20.05 -23.97
C ARG A 333 -24.61 -21.51 -24.38
N SER A 334 -23.43 -22.09 -24.45
CA SER A 334 -23.23 -23.48 -24.82
C SER A 334 -23.97 -24.41 -23.84
N MET A 335 -23.86 -24.17 -22.55
CA MET A 335 -24.58 -24.91 -21.52
C MET A 335 -26.11 -24.72 -21.63
N SER A 336 -26.56 -23.52 -21.91
CA SER A 336 -27.98 -23.19 -22.12
C SER A 336 -28.58 -23.96 -23.26
N LEU A 337 -27.88 -24.10 -24.40
CA LEU A 337 -28.32 -24.89 -25.53
C LEU A 337 -28.51 -26.38 -25.17
N GLN A 338 -27.62 -26.94 -24.34
CA GLN A 338 -27.73 -28.33 -23.87
C GLN A 338 -28.89 -28.50 -22.87
N ILE A 339 -29.10 -27.53 -21.97
CA ILE A 339 -30.17 -27.60 -20.96
C ILE A 339 -31.54 -27.44 -21.60
N LYS A 340 -31.66 -26.61 -22.61
CA LYS A 340 -32.91 -26.29 -23.32
C LYS A 340 -33.58 -27.53 -23.91
N THR A 341 -32.81 -28.55 -24.32
CA THR A 341 -33.31 -29.80 -24.92
C THR A 341 -33.61 -30.88 -23.89
N ARG A 342 -33.50 -30.61 -22.60
CA ARG A 342 -33.82 -31.55 -21.54
C ARG A 342 -35.33 -31.66 -21.34
N GLY A 343 -35.85 -32.88 -21.13
CA GLY A 343 -37.28 -33.20 -21.05
C GLY A 343 -38.04 -32.35 -20.01
N TYR A 344 -37.46 -32.02 -18.87
CA TYR A 344 -38.11 -31.18 -17.86
C TYR A 344 -38.31 -29.72 -18.33
N VAL A 345 -37.41 -29.18 -19.18
CA VAL A 345 -37.54 -27.84 -19.78
C VAL A 345 -38.63 -27.86 -20.85
N GLU A 346 -38.69 -28.92 -21.67
CA GLU A 346 -39.74 -29.08 -22.67
C GLU A 346 -41.11 -29.27 -22.01
N ALA A 347 -41.21 -30.07 -20.95
CA ALA A 347 -42.43 -30.23 -20.18
C ALA A 347 -42.90 -28.88 -19.57
N ALA A 348 -42.00 -28.08 -18.99
CA ALA A 348 -42.33 -26.77 -18.47
C ALA A 348 -42.87 -25.81 -19.55
N LYS A 349 -42.30 -25.89 -20.76
CA LYS A 349 -42.76 -25.12 -21.92
C LYS A 349 -44.14 -25.58 -22.42
N THR A 350 -44.38 -26.89 -22.49
CA THR A 350 -45.66 -27.48 -22.88
C THR A 350 -46.75 -27.13 -21.87
N MET A 351 -46.42 -27.07 -20.58
CA MET A 351 -47.32 -26.59 -19.51
C MET A 351 -47.59 -25.09 -19.55
N GLY A 352 -47.10 -24.33 -20.55
CA GLY A 352 -47.38 -22.92 -20.72
C GLY A 352 -46.60 -22.00 -19.78
N GLN A 353 -45.49 -22.43 -19.16
CA GLN A 353 -44.69 -21.54 -18.35
C GLN A 353 -44.05 -20.43 -19.18
N THR A 354 -43.97 -19.23 -18.62
CA THR A 354 -43.33 -18.09 -19.27
C THR A 354 -41.83 -18.30 -19.43
N ASN A 355 -41.24 -17.75 -20.50
CA ASN A 355 -39.81 -17.86 -20.78
C ASN A 355 -38.92 -17.44 -19.60
N SER A 356 -39.24 -16.33 -18.94
CA SER A 356 -38.52 -15.87 -17.75
C SER A 356 -38.57 -16.90 -16.63
N LYS A 357 -39.72 -17.49 -16.37
CA LYS A 357 -39.88 -18.53 -15.35
C LYS A 357 -39.04 -19.78 -15.67
N ILE A 358 -38.97 -20.18 -16.95
CA ILE A 358 -38.15 -21.28 -17.39
C ILE A 358 -36.66 -20.97 -17.18
N ILE A 359 -36.20 -19.78 -17.58
CA ILE A 359 -34.80 -19.37 -17.42
C ILE A 359 -34.43 -19.34 -15.93
N PHE A 360 -35.15 -18.58 -15.11
CA PHE A 360 -34.79 -18.36 -13.71
C PHE A 360 -35.02 -19.57 -12.80
N LYS A 361 -36.08 -20.38 -13.04
CA LYS A 361 -36.44 -21.48 -12.17
C LYS A 361 -35.85 -22.81 -12.60
N HIS A 362 -35.62 -23.02 -13.91
CA HIS A 362 -35.22 -24.33 -14.43
C HIS A 362 -33.83 -24.36 -15.06
N MET A 363 -33.35 -23.24 -15.66
CA MET A 363 -32.06 -23.23 -16.34
C MET A 363 -30.95 -22.66 -15.47
N LEU A 364 -31.09 -21.47 -14.97
CA LEU A 364 -30.06 -20.79 -14.14
C LEU A 364 -29.63 -21.62 -12.93
N PRO A 365 -30.52 -22.26 -12.16
CA PRO A 365 -30.10 -23.11 -11.04
C PRO A 365 -29.16 -24.25 -11.41
N GLN A 366 -29.25 -24.75 -12.66
CA GLN A 366 -28.35 -25.80 -13.15
C GLN A 366 -26.95 -25.28 -13.48
N LEU A 367 -26.81 -23.97 -13.71
CA LEU A 367 -25.54 -23.34 -14.00
C LEU A 367 -24.85 -22.74 -12.73
N LEU A 368 -25.52 -22.77 -11.58
CA LEU A 368 -24.93 -22.22 -10.34
C LEU A 368 -23.58 -22.86 -9.96
N PRO A 369 -23.38 -24.21 -10.08
CA PRO A 369 -22.08 -24.77 -9.80
C PRO A 369 -20.98 -24.20 -10.70
N TYR A 370 -21.26 -24.05 -12.00
CA TYR A 370 -20.35 -23.38 -12.94
C TYR A 370 -20.13 -21.92 -12.58
N ALA A 371 -21.17 -21.18 -12.17
CA ALA A 371 -21.07 -19.79 -11.76
C ALA A 371 -20.13 -19.61 -10.58
N PHE A 372 -20.28 -20.41 -9.51
CA PHE A 372 -19.41 -20.32 -8.33
C PHE A 372 -17.95 -20.65 -8.65
N ALA A 373 -17.70 -21.69 -9.45
CA ALA A 373 -16.35 -22.01 -9.90
C ALA A 373 -15.76 -20.87 -10.76
N SER A 374 -16.56 -20.31 -11.67
CA SER A 374 -16.14 -19.20 -12.52
C SER A 374 -15.82 -17.95 -11.73
N ILE A 375 -16.61 -17.59 -10.69
CA ILE A 375 -16.29 -16.47 -9.80
C ILE A 375 -14.93 -16.69 -9.14
N ALA A 376 -14.72 -17.84 -8.52
CA ALA A 376 -13.48 -18.14 -7.82
C ALA A 376 -12.24 -18.08 -8.73
N ILE A 377 -12.34 -18.57 -9.97
CA ILE A 377 -11.24 -18.54 -10.96
C ILE A 377 -11.03 -17.11 -11.53
N SER A 378 -12.08 -16.29 -11.61
CA SER A 378 -12.00 -14.93 -12.16
C SER A 378 -11.40 -13.92 -11.18
N VAL A 379 -11.49 -14.13 -9.86
CA VAL A 379 -10.96 -13.21 -8.85
C VAL A 379 -9.44 -12.98 -9.00
N PRO A 380 -8.58 -14.00 -9.12
CA PRO A 380 -7.16 -13.82 -9.36
C PRO A 380 -6.87 -13.00 -10.63
N ALA A 381 -7.61 -13.27 -11.70
CA ALA A 381 -7.44 -12.55 -12.95
C ALA A 381 -7.78 -11.06 -12.79
N ALA A 382 -8.86 -10.74 -12.09
CA ALA A 382 -9.25 -9.35 -11.83
C ALA A 382 -8.21 -8.62 -10.97
N ILE A 383 -7.73 -9.21 -9.87
CA ILE A 383 -6.71 -8.65 -8.99
C ILE A 383 -5.39 -8.43 -9.74
N THR A 384 -4.95 -9.44 -10.52
CA THR A 384 -3.69 -9.34 -11.26
C THR A 384 -3.77 -8.29 -12.36
N THR A 385 -4.93 -8.16 -13.03
CA THR A 385 -5.12 -7.14 -14.07
C THR A 385 -5.16 -5.73 -13.47
N GLU A 386 -5.85 -5.54 -12.34
CA GLU A 386 -5.80 -4.27 -11.58
C GLU A 386 -4.36 -3.93 -11.19
N ALA A 387 -3.67 -4.87 -10.55
CA ALA A 387 -2.29 -4.65 -10.10
C ALA A 387 -1.34 -4.32 -11.28
N GLY A 388 -1.53 -4.98 -12.43
CA GLY A 388 -0.78 -4.70 -13.65
C GLY A 388 -1.05 -3.31 -14.23
N LEU A 389 -2.31 -2.87 -14.26
CA LEU A 389 -2.67 -1.53 -14.72
C LEU A 389 -2.18 -0.45 -13.74
N SER A 390 -2.34 -0.67 -12.44
CA SER A 390 -1.84 0.22 -11.40
C SER A 390 -0.31 0.31 -11.44
N PHE A 391 0.40 -0.81 -11.65
CA PHE A 391 1.85 -0.85 -11.84
C PHE A 391 2.32 0.00 -13.04
N LEU A 392 1.53 0.05 -14.11
CA LEU A 392 1.79 0.93 -15.27
C LEU A 392 1.43 2.40 -15.03
N GLY A 393 1.00 2.78 -13.82
CA GLY A 393 0.61 4.14 -13.47
C GLY A 393 -0.81 4.52 -13.90
N LEU A 394 -1.65 3.54 -14.19
CA LEU A 394 -3.03 3.73 -14.62
C LEU A 394 -4.06 3.50 -13.50
N GLY A 395 -3.57 3.13 -12.31
CA GLY A 395 -4.38 3.00 -11.10
C GLY A 395 -4.71 4.35 -10.48
N ASP A 396 -5.56 4.30 -9.46
CA ASP A 396 -5.90 5.47 -8.65
C ASP A 396 -4.80 5.70 -7.59
N PRO A 397 -4.03 6.80 -7.70
CA PRO A 397 -2.94 7.05 -6.76
C PRO A 397 -3.44 7.32 -5.33
N SER A 398 -4.72 7.69 -5.15
CA SER A 398 -5.29 7.96 -3.83
C SER A 398 -5.45 6.69 -2.98
N PHE A 399 -5.37 5.52 -3.59
CA PHE A 399 -5.58 4.23 -2.92
C PHE A 399 -4.30 3.40 -2.88
N PRO A 400 -3.82 2.95 -1.70
CA PRO A 400 -2.64 2.11 -1.57
C PRO A 400 -2.93 0.66 -2.00
N THR A 401 -3.34 0.45 -3.26
CA THR A 401 -3.43 -0.91 -3.79
C THR A 401 -2.04 -1.52 -3.90
N TRP A 402 -1.94 -2.84 -3.89
CA TRP A 402 -0.63 -3.50 -4.04
C TRP A 402 0.03 -3.17 -5.37
N GLY A 403 -0.78 -2.95 -6.43
CA GLY A 403 -0.30 -2.50 -7.73
C GLY A 403 0.30 -1.10 -7.68
N GLN A 404 -0.35 -0.16 -6.96
CA GLN A 404 0.16 1.20 -6.78
C GLN A 404 1.45 1.23 -5.96
N ILE A 405 1.56 0.41 -4.91
CA ILE A 405 2.81 0.27 -4.13
C ILE A 405 3.95 -0.22 -5.03
N LEU A 406 3.69 -1.17 -5.92
CA LEU A 406 4.68 -1.65 -6.90
C LEU A 406 5.02 -0.61 -7.96
N HIS A 407 4.05 0.22 -8.39
CA HIS A 407 4.29 1.36 -9.29
C HIS A 407 5.27 2.34 -8.68
N ASP A 408 5.02 2.76 -7.44
CA ASP A 408 5.88 3.67 -6.72
C ASP A 408 7.30 3.07 -6.55
N ALA A 409 7.39 1.78 -6.17
CA ALA A 409 8.67 1.08 -6.08
C ALA A 409 9.46 1.10 -7.40
N SER A 410 8.77 0.91 -8.54
CA SER A 410 9.38 0.98 -9.88
C SER A 410 9.83 2.39 -10.22
N THR A 411 9.00 3.38 -9.97
CA THR A 411 9.24 4.80 -10.28
C THR A 411 10.46 5.34 -9.52
N PHE A 412 10.61 4.95 -8.25
CA PHE A 412 11.75 5.34 -7.41
C PHE A 412 12.96 4.40 -7.53
N GLY A 413 12.94 3.47 -8.48
CA GLY A 413 14.06 2.58 -8.77
C GLY A 413 14.42 1.63 -7.63
N ALA A 414 13.42 1.17 -6.87
CA ALA A 414 13.61 0.30 -5.71
C ALA A 414 14.39 -0.98 -6.04
N ALA A 415 14.16 -1.59 -7.21
CA ALA A 415 14.88 -2.78 -7.65
C ALA A 415 16.39 -2.53 -7.85
N ALA A 416 16.75 -1.43 -8.50
CA ALA A 416 18.14 -1.06 -8.73
C ALA A 416 18.87 -0.69 -7.43
N ARG A 417 18.15 -0.20 -6.43
CA ARG A 417 18.65 0.18 -5.09
C ARG A 417 18.65 -0.97 -4.09
N GLY A 418 18.14 -2.15 -4.46
CA GLY A 418 18.06 -3.31 -3.57
C GLY A 418 17.00 -3.21 -2.47
N LEU A 419 15.96 -2.35 -2.63
CA LEU A 419 14.90 -2.16 -1.67
C LEU A 419 13.83 -3.27 -1.79
N TRP A 420 14.25 -4.52 -1.52
CA TRP A 420 13.43 -5.73 -1.71
C TRP A 420 12.14 -5.71 -0.86
N TRP A 421 12.15 -5.09 0.31
CA TRP A 421 11.01 -5.00 1.22
C TRP A 421 9.87 -4.14 0.65
N TRP A 422 10.14 -3.32 -0.34
CA TRP A 422 9.12 -2.52 -1.03
C TRP A 422 8.47 -3.30 -2.18
N ILE A 423 9.16 -4.30 -2.74
CA ILE A 423 8.73 -5.03 -3.93
C ILE A 423 8.14 -6.41 -3.59
N LEU A 424 8.87 -7.20 -2.77
CA LEU A 424 8.50 -8.59 -2.52
C LEU A 424 7.17 -8.74 -1.75
N PRO A 425 6.89 -7.99 -0.66
CA PRO A 425 5.68 -8.18 0.11
C PRO A 425 4.40 -7.96 -0.71
N PRO A 426 4.20 -6.86 -1.46
CA PRO A 426 2.98 -6.69 -2.26
C PRO A 426 2.88 -7.74 -3.39
N GLY A 427 3.99 -8.14 -4.01
CA GLY A 427 4.00 -9.22 -4.99
C GLY A 427 3.57 -10.56 -4.39
N ILE A 428 4.05 -10.89 -3.20
CA ILE A 428 3.65 -12.10 -2.47
C ILE A 428 2.17 -12.05 -2.10
N MET A 429 1.64 -10.90 -1.66
CA MET A 429 0.22 -10.76 -1.32
C MET A 429 -0.68 -11.00 -2.54
N ILE A 430 -0.33 -10.48 -3.72
CA ILE A 430 -1.03 -10.76 -4.98
C ILE A 430 -1.01 -12.26 -5.28
N ALA A 431 0.16 -12.90 -5.20
CA ALA A 431 0.33 -14.31 -5.50
C ALA A 431 -0.44 -15.22 -4.52
N VAL A 432 -0.34 -14.96 -3.21
CA VAL A 432 -1.03 -15.73 -2.16
C VAL A 432 -2.54 -15.58 -2.28
N THR A 433 -3.04 -14.38 -2.56
CA THR A 433 -4.46 -14.15 -2.78
C THR A 433 -4.94 -14.89 -4.01
N GLY A 434 -4.19 -14.83 -5.12
CA GLY A 434 -4.49 -15.59 -6.33
C GLY A 434 -4.54 -17.10 -6.06
N LEU A 435 -3.55 -17.61 -5.34
CA LEU A 435 -3.47 -19.03 -4.98
C LEU A 435 -4.67 -19.50 -4.15
N ALA A 436 -5.12 -18.69 -3.19
CA ALA A 436 -6.29 -18.99 -2.36
C ALA A 436 -7.54 -19.22 -3.23
N PHE A 437 -7.82 -18.29 -4.14
CA PHE A 437 -8.99 -18.39 -5.01
C PHE A 437 -8.86 -19.49 -6.07
N VAL A 438 -7.67 -19.75 -6.62
CA VAL A 438 -7.42 -20.88 -7.52
C VAL A 438 -7.71 -22.21 -6.81
N PHE A 439 -7.27 -22.37 -5.57
CA PHE A 439 -7.54 -23.60 -4.80
C PHE A 439 -9.04 -23.79 -4.53
N ILE A 440 -9.74 -22.72 -4.17
CA ILE A 440 -11.19 -22.74 -3.98
C ILE A 440 -11.90 -23.07 -5.31
N GLY A 441 -11.51 -22.38 -6.40
CA GLY A 441 -12.11 -22.58 -7.72
C GLY A 441 -11.95 -24.01 -8.24
N ASN A 442 -10.75 -24.57 -8.15
CA ASN A 442 -10.49 -25.96 -8.56
C ASN A 442 -11.28 -26.98 -7.71
N ALA A 443 -11.44 -26.72 -6.41
CA ALA A 443 -12.25 -27.57 -5.55
C ALA A 443 -13.72 -27.52 -5.94
N LEU A 444 -14.26 -26.35 -6.26
CA LEU A 444 -15.64 -26.15 -6.71
C LEU A 444 -15.87 -26.76 -8.10
N ASP A 445 -14.94 -26.62 -9.04
CA ASP A 445 -15.04 -27.22 -10.37
C ASP A 445 -15.02 -28.75 -10.31
N ALA A 446 -14.16 -29.34 -9.47
CA ALA A 446 -14.13 -30.80 -9.26
C ALA A 446 -15.44 -31.35 -8.69
N ILE A 447 -16.19 -30.58 -7.92
CA ILE A 447 -17.51 -30.95 -7.41
C ILE A 447 -18.57 -30.75 -8.48
N ALA A 448 -18.48 -29.66 -9.26
CA ALA A 448 -19.42 -29.40 -10.35
C ALA A 448 -19.32 -30.43 -11.50
N ASN A 449 -18.13 -30.98 -11.76
CA ASN A 449 -17.83 -31.88 -12.85
C ASN A 449 -17.24 -33.23 -12.37
N PRO A 450 -18.02 -34.11 -11.73
CA PRO A 450 -17.50 -35.35 -11.14
C PRO A 450 -16.88 -36.34 -12.15
N LYS A 451 -17.07 -36.13 -13.45
CA LYS A 451 -16.46 -36.92 -14.52
C LYS A 451 -14.95 -36.67 -14.72
N LEU A 452 -14.38 -35.64 -14.14
CA LEU A 452 -12.95 -35.33 -14.18
C LEU A 452 -12.12 -36.09 -13.12
N LYS A 453 -12.76 -36.95 -12.32
CA LYS A 453 -12.10 -37.82 -11.32
C LYS A 453 -11.56 -39.12 -11.91
N ARG A 454 -10.98 -39.10 -13.11
CA ARG A 454 -10.23 -40.25 -13.64
C ARG A 454 -8.79 -39.90 -13.90
#